data_82e5f4bbc753ab8257c470c3a8b35150
#
_entry.id   82e5f4bbc753ab8257c470c3a8b35150
#
_cell.length_a   1.000
_cell.length_b   1.000
_cell.length_c   1.000
_cell.angle_alpha   90.00
_cell.angle_beta   90.00
_cell.angle_gamma   90.00
#
_symmetry.space_group_name_H-M   'P 1'
#
loop_
_entity.id
_entity.type
_entity.pdbx_description
1 polymer ?
#
loop_
_entity_poly.entity_id
_entity_poly.type
_entity_poly.pdbx_seq_one_letter_code
_entity_poly.pdbx_strand_id
1 'polypeptide(L)' 'MTQKPITIKDIAEKLNISVSTVSRALKDNHEISAQTRKTVQELAKQLGYK' A
#
# COMPACT_ATOMS: atom_id res chain seq x y z
N MET A 1 21.96 9.64 -8.24
CA MET A 1 21.20 9.66 -7.00
C MET A 1 20.53 8.33 -6.78
N THR A 2 20.67 7.79 -5.61
CA THR A 2 20.10 6.50 -5.28
C THR A 2 18.65 6.69 -4.85
N GLN A 3 17.73 6.04 -5.53
CA GLN A 3 16.34 6.05 -5.13
C GLN A 3 16.13 5.00 -4.06
N LYS A 4 15.47 5.40 -3.00
CA LYS A 4 15.10 4.45 -1.96
C LYS A 4 14.00 3.53 -2.50
N PRO A 5 14.05 2.23 -2.18
CA PRO A 5 12.94 1.37 -2.53
C PRO A 5 11.68 1.81 -1.80
N ILE A 6 10.55 1.65 -2.48
CA ILE A 6 9.26 1.99 -1.89
C ILE A 6 8.95 0.97 -0.79
N THR A 7 8.47 1.46 0.35
CA THR A 7 8.11 0.63 1.48
C THR A 7 6.61 0.75 1.77
N ILE A 8 6.12 -0.17 2.58
CA ILE A 8 4.73 -0.12 3.06
C ILE A 8 4.45 1.23 3.73
N LYS A 9 5.43 1.75 4.46
CA LYS A 9 5.27 3.03 5.13
C LYS A 9 5.00 4.16 4.13
N ASP A 10 5.70 4.14 3.00
CA ASP A 10 5.50 5.17 1.97
C ASP A 10 4.07 5.13 1.43
N ILE A 11 3.55 3.94 1.20
CA ILE A 11 2.19 3.77 0.72
C ILE A 11 1.20 4.28 1.77
N ALA A 12 1.42 3.93 3.02
CA ALA A 12 0.55 4.35 4.12
C ALA A 12 0.50 5.87 4.24
N GLU A 13 1.64 6.52 4.12
CA GLU A 13 1.72 7.98 4.20
C GLU A 13 0.98 8.64 3.03
N LYS A 14 1.14 8.10 1.84
CA LYS A 14 0.48 8.67 0.66
C LYS A 14 -1.03 8.57 0.76
N LEU A 15 -1.54 7.51 1.37
CA LEU A 15 -2.97 7.30 1.51
C LEU A 15 -3.52 7.76 2.86
N ASN A 16 -2.63 8.23 3.73
CA ASN A 16 -3.00 8.70 5.07
C ASN A 16 -3.73 7.61 5.87
N ILE A 17 -3.20 6.39 5.80
CA ILE A 17 -3.73 5.25 6.54
C ILE A 17 -2.58 4.58 7.29
N SER A 18 -2.91 3.62 8.15
CA SER A 18 -1.89 2.95 8.95
C SER A 18 -1.11 1.92 8.11
N VAL A 19 0.12 1.65 8.53
CA VAL A 19 0.94 0.61 7.91
C VAL A 19 0.24 -0.74 7.98
N SER A 20 -0.42 -1.03 9.11
CA SER A 20 -1.15 -2.28 9.26
C SER A 20 -2.24 -2.42 8.21
N THR A 21 -2.97 -1.33 7.94
CA THR A 21 -4.00 -1.34 6.92
C THR A 21 -3.42 -1.64 5.54
N VAL A 22 -2.29 -1.02 5.21
CA VAL A 22 -1.63 -1.28 3.93
C VAL A 22 -1.22 -2.74 3.82
N SER A 23 -0.61 -3.28 4.87
CA SER A 23 -0.18 -4.67 4.89
C SER A 23 -1.33 -5.63 4.63
N ARG A 24 -2.46 -5.40 5.31
CA ARG A 24 -3.64 -6.24 5.13
C ARG A 24 -4.22 -6.10 3.73
N ALA A 25 -4.27 -4.87 3.23
CA ALA A 25 -4.80 -4.63 1.88
C ALA A 25 -3.96 -5.33 0.82
N LEU A 26 -2.64 -5.35 0.98
CA LEU A 26 -1.76 -6.03 0.04
C LEU A 26 -1.92 -7.55 0.08
N LYS A 27 -2.38 -8.08 1.20
CA LYS A 27 -2.63 -9.51 1.36
C LYS A 27 -4.04 -9.92 1.00
N ASP A 28 -4.83 -9.00 0.47
CA ASP A 28 -6.21 -9.27 0.09
C ASP A 28 -7.09 -9.67 1.28
N ASN A 29 -6.82 -9.08 2.44
CA ASN A 29 -7.54 -9.39 3.66
C ASN A 29 -8.97 -8.86 3.57
N HIS A 30 -9.95 -9.72 3.86
CA HIS A 30 -11.37 -9.37 3.78
C HIS A 30 -11.79 -8.32 4.80
N GLU A 31 -11.00 -8.10 5.85
CA GLU A 31 -11.27 -7.04 6.82
C GLU A 31 -11.14 -5.65 6.21
N ILE A 32 -10.39 -5.55 5.11
CA ILE A 32 -10.21 -4.29 4.40
C ILE A 32 -11.23 -4.25 3.26
N SER A 33 -11.91 -3.12 3.08
CA SER A 33 -12.90 -2.98 2.03
C SER A 33 -12.27 -3.22 0.66
N ALA A 34 -13.08 -3.72 -0.28
CA ALA A 34 -12.60 -4.00 -1.63
C ALA A 34 -12.02 -2.75 -2.28
N GLN A 35 -12.65 -1.60 -2.06
CA GLN A 35 -12.15 -0.35 -2.64
C GLN A 35 -10.79 0.02 -2.07
N THR A 36 -10.61 -0.11 -0.76
CA THR A 36 -9.34 0.21 -0.14
C THR A 36 -8.25 -0.75 -0.61
N ARG A 37 -8.57 -2.05 -0.70
CA ARG A 37 -7.61 -3.03 -1.21
C ARG A 37 -7.17 -2.68 -2.61
N LYS A 38 -8.11 -2.33 -3.46
CA LYS A 38 -7.81 -1.96 -4.83
C LYS A 38 -6.93 -0.72 -4.89
N THR A 39 -7.29 0.31 -4.11
CA THR A 39 -6.53 1.56 -4.08
C THR A 39 -5.08 1.31 -3.64
N VAL A 40 -4.90 0.54 -2.57
CA VAL A 40 -3.55 0.23 -2.08
C VAL A 40 -2.76 -0.55 -3.10
N GLN A 41 -3.37 -1.57 -3.70
CA GLN A 41 -2.68 -2.41 -4.67
C GLN A 41 -2.30 -1.64 -5.92
N GLU A 42 -3.17 -0.77 -6.40
CA GLU A 42 -2.87 0.06 -7.56
C GLU A 42 -1.73 1.04 -7.27
N LEU A 43 -1.76 1.68 -6.10
CA LEU A 43 -0.70 2.60 -5.72
C LEU A 43 0.63 1.87 -5.58
N ALA A 44 0.61 0.71 -4.94
CA ALA A 44 1.82 -0.09 -4.80
C ALA A 44 2.41 -0.43 -6.16
N LYS A 45 1.57 -0.77 -7.12
CA LYS A 45 2.02 -1.08 -8.47
C LYS A 45 2.61 0.15 -9.15
N GLN A 46 1.96 1.30 -9.01
CA GLN A 46 2.44 2.54 -9.60
C GLN A 46 3.79 2.95 -9.05
N LEU A 47 4.00 2.75 -7.75
CA LEU A 47 5.24 3.13 -7.09
C LEU A 47 6.33 2.07 -7.23
N GLY A 48 6.02 0.93 -7.80
CA GLY A 48 6.99 -0.14 -7.98
C GLY A 48 7.27 -0.94 -6.72
N TYR A 49 6.34 -0.96 -5.79
CA TYR A 49 6.47 -1.78 -4.58
C TYR A 49 6.38 -3.25 -4.92
N LYS A 50 7.31 -4.03 -4.39
CA LYS A 50 7.33 -5.48 -4.61
C LYS A 50 7.11 -6.23 -3.33
#